data_1bb539725c5657681a160e4ecd744727
#
_entry.id   1bb539725c5657681a160e4ecd744727
#
_cell.length_a   1.000
_cell.length_b   1.000
_cell.length_c   1.000
_cell.angle_alpha   90.00
_cell.angle_beta   90.00
_cell.angle_gamma   90.00
#
_symmetry.space_group_name_H-M   'P 1'
#
loop_
_entity.id
_entity.type
_entity.pdbx_description
1 polymer ?
#
loop_
_entity_poly.entity_id
_entity_poly.type
_entity_poly.pdbx_seq_one_letter_code
_entity_poly.pdbx_strand_id
1 'polypeptide(L)'
;EKYYFNENITGLEDMELAKRLYDDGGKIGYVSDAAVFHIHDETWHQTRRRYEREALALQLIMPEVHISFLDMIRYIWISIISDSKDALKEKIFLREFFGIIKFRIAQYSGAYRGNHEHRSISKRRKENYFYPSKKIND
;
A
#
# COMPACT_ATOMS: atom_id res chain seq x y z
N GLU A 1 -13.36 -2.42 26.55
CA GLU A 1 -12.43 -2.18 25.42
C GLU A 1 -13.12 -1.25 24.41
N LYS A 2 -12.46 -0.13 24.09
CA LYS A 2 -13.08 0.94 23.28
C LYS A 2 -12.63 0.87 21.80
N TYR A 3 -11.50 0.20 21.51
CA TYR A 3 -10.87 0.24 20.20
C TYR A 3 -10.62 -1.16 19.64
N TYR A 4 -11.21 -1.44 18.49
CA TYR A 4 -11.04 -2.66 17.70
C TYR A 4 -10.63 -2.28 16.28
N PHE A 5 -10.00 -3.21 15.57
CA PHE A 5 -9.75 -3.05 14.14
C PHE A 5 -11.07 -2.97 13.36
N ASN A 6 -11.10 -2.11 12.38
CA ASN A 6 -12.28 -1.94 11.52
C ASN A 6 -12.28 -3.00 10.41
N GLU A 7 -13.13 -4.00 10.55
CA GLU A 7 -13.25 -5.11 9.58
C GLU A 7 -13.91 -4.70 8.24
N ASN A 8 -14.39 -3.46 8.12
CA ASN A 8 -15.05 -2.98 6.89
C ASN A 8 -14.09 -2.36 5.87
N ILE A 9 -12.82 -2.16 6.24
CA ILE A 9 -11.79 -1.64 5.33
C ILE A 9 -10.97 -2.79 4.74
N THR A 10 -10.35 -2.54 3.60
CA THR A 10 -9.66 -3.56 2.81
C THR A 10 -8.16 -3.66 3.09
N GLY A 11 -7.65 -2.90 4.03
CA GLY A 11 -6.25 -2.80 4.43
C GLY A 11 -6.02 -1.54 5.24
N LEU A 12 -4.81 -1.35 5.78
CA LEU A 12 -4.43 -0.22 6.64
C LEU A 12 -5.29 -0.12 7.91
N GLU A 13 -5.69 -1.26 8.46
CA GLU A 13 -6.51 -1.34 9.68
C GLU A 13 -5.78 -0.73 10.88
N ASP A 14 -4.46 -0.88 10.92
CA ASP A 14 -3.57 -0.29 11.92
C ASP A 14 -3.51 1.24 11.80
N MET A 15 -3.43 1.76 10.59
CA MET A 15 -3.44 3.21 10.34
C MET A 15 -4.81 3.83 10.70
N GLU A 16 -5.90 3.16 10.36
CA GLU A 16 -7.24 3.60 10.71
C GLU A 16 -7.44 3.64 12.22
N LEU A 17 -7.02 2.59 12.92
CA LEU A 17 -7.06 2.54 14.38
C LEU A 17 -6.19 3.63 15.00
N ALA A 18 -4.97 3.82 14.49
CA ALA A 18 -4.07 4.87 14.95
C ALA A 18 -4.68 6.27 14.76
N LYS A 19 -5.33 6.52 13.61
CA LYS A 19 -6.03 7.78 13.37
C LYS A 19 -7.15 8.02 14.36
N ARG A 20 -8.02 7.04 14.61
CA ARG A 20 -9.10 7.16 15.61
C ARG A 20 -8.56 7.44 17.01
N LEU A 21 -7.49 6.74 17.41
CA LEU A 21 -6.82 6.98 18.69
C LEU A 21 -6.27 8.40 18.79
N TYR A 22 -5.67 8.91 17.72
CA TYR A 22 -5.14 10.26 17.65
C TYR A 22 -6.26 11.31 17.71
N ASP A 23 -7.32 11.12 16.92
CA ASP A 23 -8.48 12.02 16.88
C ASP A 23 -9.21 12.10 18.24
N ASP A 24 -9.17 11.01 19.03
CA ASP A 24 -9.68 10.97 20.41
C ASP A 24 -8.71 11.56 21.47
N GLY A 25 -7.64 12.23 21.02
CA GLY A 25 -6.65 12.88 21.89
C GLY A 25 -5.55 11.96 22.42
N GLY A 26 -5.45 10.74 21.91
CA GLY A 26 -4.35 9.82 22.20
C GLY A 26 -3.04 10.25 21.56
N LYS A 27 -1.95 9.54 21.88
CA LYS A 27 -0.62 9.75 21.32
C LYS A 27 -0.15 8.48 20.63
N ILE A 28 0.48 8.65 19.47
CA ILE A 28 1.15 7.59 18.73
C ILE A 28 2.64 7.79 18.88
N GLY A 29 3.36 6.76 19.35
CA GLY A 29 4.81 6.78 19.52
C GLY A 29 5.49 5.88 18.49
N TYR A 30 6.62 6.33 17.96
CA TYR A 30 7.52 5.50 17.20
C TYR A 30 8.52 4.82 18.13
N VAL A 31 8.62 3.50 18.06
CA VAL A 31 9.55 2.70 18.87
C VAL A 31 10.54 2.00 17.95
N SER A 32 11.76 2.53 17.83
CA SER A 32 12.81 2.02 16.92
C SER A 32 13.20 0.56 17.20
N ASP A 33 13.13 0.15 18.46
CA ASP A 33 13.53 -1.19 18.90
C ASP A 33 12.44 -2.27 18.64
N ALA A 34 11.22 -1.85 18.30
CA ALA A 34 10.12 -2.75 17.91
C ALA A 34 10.15 -3.07 16.42
N ALA A 35 11.33 -3.38 15.89
CA ALA A 35 11.49 -3.73 14.47
C ALA A 35 11.01 -5.16 14.19
N VAL A 36 10.27 -5.34 13.11
CA VAL A 36 9.85 -6.65 12.60
C VAL A 36 10.29 -6.82 11.16
N PHE A 37 10.70 -8.04 10.81
CA PHE A 37 10.94 -8.38 9.40
C PHE A 37 9.62 -8.71 8.74
N HIS A 38 9.23 -7.91 7.77
CA HIS A 38 8.02 -8.11 6.99
C HIS A 38 8.39 -8.45 5.54
N ILE A 39 8.37 -9.75 5.22
CA ILE A 39 8.75 -10.25 3.91
C ILE A 39 7.50 -10.46 3.07
N HIS A 40 7.44 -9.83 1.91
CA HIS A 40 6.42 -10.05 0.90
C HIS A 40 7.02 -10.81 -0.29
N ASP A 41 6.71 -12.08 -0.41
CA ASP A 41 7.01 -12.86 -1.62
C ASP A 41 5.86 -12.68 -2.62
N GLU A 42 5.83 -11.51 -3.25
CA GLU A 42 4.78 -11.09 -4.16
C GLU A 42 5.31 -10.92 -5.58
N THR A 43 4.55 -11.41 -6.55
CA THR A 43 4.73 -11.01 -7.94
C THR A 43 4.38 -9.52 -8.09
N TRP A 44 4.99 -8.83 -9.06
CA TRP A 44 4.69 -7.41 -9.32
C TRP A 44 3.19 -7.13 -9.61
N HIS A 45 2.45 -8.15 -10.06
CA HIS A 45 0.99 -8.06 -10.23
C HIS A 45 0.25 -8.06 -8.89
N GLN A 46 0.69 -8.89 -7.94
CA GLN A 46 0.17 -8.90 -6.56
C GLN A 46 0.54 -7.61 -5.83
N THR A 47 1.78 -7.14 -5.99
CA THR A 47 2.23 -5.85 -5.47
C THR A 47 1.32 -4.71 -5.95
N ARG A 48 1.04 -4.62 -7.25
CA ARG A 48 0.14 -3.59 -7.80
C ARG A 48 -1.26 -3.66 -7.18
N ARG A 49 -1.83 -4.86 -7.03
CA ARG A 49 -3.15 -5.06 -6.42
C ARG A 49 -3.16 -4.69 -4.94
N ARG A 50 -2.10 -4.99 -4.22
CA ARG A 50 -1.95 -4.61 -2.82
C ARG A 50 -1.97 -3.09 -2.67
N TYR A 51 -1.15 -2.37 -3.41
CA TYR A 51 -1.13 -0.92 -3.35
C TYR A 51 -2.40 -0.24 -3.86
N GLU A 52 -3.11 -0.84 -4.83
CA GLU A 52 -4.45 -0.39 -5.24
C GLU A 52 -5.43 -0.52 -4.07
N ARG A 53 -5.44 -1.64 -3.38
CA ARG A 53 -6.29 -1.89 -2.21
C ARG A 53 -5.98 -0.96 -1.04
N GLU A 54 -4.70 -0.79 -0.73
CA GLU A 54 -4.23 0.12 0.33
C GLU A 54 -4.61 1.58 0.03
N ALA A 55 -4.47 2.01 -1.22
CA ALA A 55 -4.88 3.36 -1.62
C ALA A 55 -6.40 3.59 -1.53
N LEU A 56 -7.21 2.56 -1.82
CA LEU A 56 -8.65 2.60 -1.59
C LEU A 56 -8.99 2.73 -0.10
N ALA A 57 -8.29 1.99 0.76
CA ALA A 57 -8.45 2.09 2.21
C ALA A 57 -8.00 3.47 2.71
N LEU A 58 -6.88 3.98 2.20
CA LEU A 58 -6.35 5.30 2.56
C LEU A 58 -7.36 6.43 2.27
N GLN A 59 -8.10 6.36 1.17
CA GLN A 59 -9.13 7.35 0.87
C GLN A 59 -10.29 7.37 1.88
N LEU A 60 -10.57 6.23 2.53
CA LEU A 60 -11.57 6.17 3.59
C LEU A 60 -11.04 6.74 4.91
N ILE A 61 -9.74 6.62 5.15
CA ILE A 61 -9.07 7.09 6.37
C ILE A 61 -8.69 8.57 6.27
N MET A 62 -8.15 8.97 5.10
CA MET A 62 -7.63 10.31 4.80
C MET A 62 -8.11 10.75 3.40
N PRO A 63 -9.36 11.21 3.28
CA PRO A 63 -9.94 11.59 1.97
C PRO A 63 -9.25 12.79 1.32
N GLU A 64 -8.51 13.58 2.10
CA GLU A 64 -7.71 14.71 1.61
C GLU A 64 -6.44 14.30 0.86
N VAL A 65 -6.00 13.04 1.00
CA VAL A 65 -4.80 12.57 0.30
C VAL A 65 -5.12 12.24 -1.15
N HIS A 66 -4.59 13.05 -2.05
CA HIS A 66 -4.76 12.87 -3.49
C HIS A 66 -3.40 12.70 -4.17
N ILE A 67 -3.33 11.74 -5.10
CA ILE A 67 -2.14 11.46 -5.91
C ILE A 67 -2.47 11.84 -7.36
N SER A 68 -1.92 12.95 -7.84
CA SER A 68 -2.05 13.31 -9.27
C SER A 68 -1.22 12.38 -10.17
N PHE A 69 -1.49 12.39 -11.47
CA PHE A 69 -0.69 11.64 -12.44
C PHE A 69 0.78 12.07 -12.43
N LEU A 70 1.03 13.37 -12.27
CA LEU A 70 2.40 13.90 -12.18
C LEU A 70 3.10 13.46 -10.90
N ASP A 71 2.38 13.41 -9.78
CA ASP A 71 2.92 12.87 -8.52
C ASP A 71 3.30 11.40 -8.67
N MET A 72 2.44 10.59 -9.31
CA MET A 72 2.76 9.20 -9.58
C MET A 72 4.07 9.06 -10.36
N ILE A 73 4.23 9.78 -11.45
CA ILE A 73 5.44 9.75 -12.27
C ILE A 73 6.66 10.22 -11.46
N ARG A 74 6.52 11.32 -10.73
CA ARG A 74 7.57 11.85 -9.87
C ARG A 74 8.02 10.84 -8.81
N TYR A 75 7.07 10.21 -8.12
CA TYR A 75 7.38 9.22 -7.09
C TYR A 75 8.04 7.96 -7.67
N ILE A 76 7.61 7.49 -8.85
CA ILE A 76 8.30 6.39 -9.56
C ILE A 76 9.77 6.72 -9.75
N TRP A 77 10.07 7.89 -10.34
CA TRP A 77 11.44 8.27 -10.63
C TRP A 77 12.30 8.49 -9.38
N ILE A 78 11.79 9.21 -8.39
CA ILE A 78 12.52 9.45 -7.14
C ILE A 78 12.84 8.13 -6.44
N SER A 79 11.88 7.22 -6.38
CA SER A 79 12.08 5.92 -5.73
C SER A 79 13.05 5.03 -6.49
N ILE A 80 12.98 4.97 -7.83
CA ILE A 80 13.94 4.22 -8.64
C ILE A 80 15.36 4.74 -8.43
N ILE A 81 15.55 6.07 -8.40
CA ILE A 81 16.86 6.67 -8.16
C ILE A 81 17.36 6.34 -6.75
N SER A 82 16.50 6.43 -5.74
CA SER A 82 16.87 6.12 -4.36
C SER A 82 17.28 4.65 -4.21
N ASP A 83 16.45 3.73 -4.65
CA ASP A 83 16.74 2.30 -4.57
C ASP A 83 17.98 1.91 -5.37
N SER A 84 18.17 2.54 -6.53
CA SER A 84 19.37 2.31 -7.37
C SER A 84 20.65 2.75 -6.65
N LYS A 85 20.62 3.88 -5.92
CA LYS A 85 21.76 4.33 -5.12
C LYS A 85 22.09 3.35 -3.99
N ASP A 86 21.06 2.81 -3.33
CA ASP A 86 21.27 1.86 -2.26
C ASP A 86 21.76 0.49 -2.80
N ALA A 87 21.21 0.03 -3.92
CA ALA A 87 21.68 -1.15 -4.62
C ALA A 87 23.13 -1.04 -5.12
N LEU A 88 23.57 0.19 -5.49
CA LEU A 88 24.96 0.46 -5.85
C LEU A 88 25.87 0.37 -4.63
N LYS A 89 25.48 0.91 -3.48
CA LYS A 89 26.26 0.79 -2.22
C LYS A 89 26.42 -0.68 -1.81
N GLU A 90 25.36 -1.47 -1.97
CA GLU A 90 25.33 -2.91 -1.67
C GLU A 90 25.97 -3.78 -2.78
N LYS A 91 26.39 -3.18 -3.89
CA LYS A 91 27.00 -3.85 -5.06
C LYS A 91 26.08 -4.89 -5.74
N ILE A 92 24.77 -4.72 -5.64
CA ILE A 92 23.74 -5.60 -6.23
C ILE A 92 22.96 -4.95 -7.38
N PHE A 93 23.31 -3.72 -7.77
CA PHE A 93 22.57 -2.92 -8.74
C PHE A 93 22.26 -3.65 -10.04
N LEU A 94 23.28 -4.29 -10.68
CA LEU A 94 23.08 -4.95 -11.96
C LEU A 94 22.06 -6.12 -11.86
N ARG A 95 22.01 -6.79 -10.72
CA ARG A 95 21.09 -7.89 -10.47
C ARG A 95 19.66 -7.37 -10.23
N GLU A 96 19.51 -6.30 -9.48
CA GLU A 96 18.22 -5.82 -8.97
C GLU A 96 17.58 -4.72 -9.84
N PHE A 97 18.29 -4.12 -10.79
CA PHE A 97 17.84 -2.95 -11.53
C PHE A 97 16.44 -3.11 -12.16
N PHE A 98 16.22 -4.21 -12.89
CA PHE A 98 14.92 -4.46 -13.51
C PHE A 98 13.83 -4.77 -12.47
N GLY A 99 14.20 -5.40 -11.36
CA GLY A 99 13.31 -5.64 -10.22
C GLY A 99 12.83 -4.34 -9.59
N ILE A 100 13.76 -3.42 -9.33
CA ILE A 100 13.49 -2.08 -8.80
C ILE A 100 12.49 -1.34 -9.69
N ILE A 101 12.74 -1.28 -11.00
CA ILE A 101 11.85 -0.58 -11.94
C ILE A 101 10.44 -1.18 -11.92
N LYS A 102 10.34 -2.51 -12.07
CA LYS A 102 9.04 -3.22 -12.09
C LYS A 102 8.27 -3.02 -10.79
N PHE A 103 8.95 -3.12 -9.65
CA PHE A 103 8.36 -2.92 -8.34
C PHE A 103 7.79 -1.51 -8.19
N ARG A 104 8.57 -0.47 -8.50
CA ARG A 104 8.13 0.92 -8.34
C ARG A 104 7.02 1.31 -9.30
N ILE A 105 7.03 0.81 -10.53
CA ILE A 105 5.91 0.98 -11.47
C ILE A 105 4.66 0.28 -10.93
N ALA A 106 4.77 -0.95 -10.46
CA ALA A 106 3.63 -1.69 -9.89
C ALA A 106 3.06 -0.97 -8.66
N GLN A 107 3.92 -0.54 -7.75
CA GLN A 107 3.56 0.18 -6.53
C GLN A 107 2.75 1.45 -6.83
N TYR A 108 3.34 2.39 -7.54
CA TYR A 108 2.73 3.70 -7.73
C TYR A 108 1.58 3.69 -8.74
N SER A 109 1.61 2.81 -9.75
CA SER A 109 0.45 2.63 -10.63
C SER A 109 -0.74 2.00 -9.90
N GLY A 110 -0.50 1.11 -8.96
CA GLY A 110 -1.54 0.58 -8.07
C GLY A 110 -2.11 1.66 -7.16
N ALA A 111 -1.24 2.40 -6.46
CA ALA A 111 -1.64 3.49 -5.58
C ALA A 111 -2.43 4.59 -6.32
N TYR A 112 -1.95 5.00 -7.50
CA TYR A 112 -2.65 5.97 -8.34
C TYR A 112 -4.05 5.49 -8.71
N ARG A 113 -4.17 4.24 -9.17
CA ARG A 113 -5.45 3.67 -9.56
C ARG A 113 -6.43 3.59 -8.40
N GLY A 114 -5.98 3.11 -7.22
CA GLY A 114 -6.81 3.05 -6.02
C GLY A 114 -7.25 4.43 -5.55
N ASN A 115 -6.37 5.43 -5.63
CA ASN A 115 -6.67 6.81 -5.25
C ASN A 115 -7.72 7.47 -6.17
N HIS A 116 -7.86 7.02 -7.44
CA HIS A 116 -8.83 7.55 -8.40
C HIS A 116 -10.11 6.73 -8.52
N GLU A 117 -10.27 5.66 -7.75
CA GLU A 117 -11.47 4.86 -7.79
C GLU A 117 -12.55 5.42 -6.87
N HIS A 118 -13.36 6.33 -7.40
CA HIS A 118 -14.46 6.99 -6.68
C HIS A 118 -15.70 6.13 -6.48
N ARG A 119 -15.66 4.85 -6.83
CA ARG A 119 -16.81 3.95 -6.70
C ARG A 119 -16.73 3.22 -5.37
N SER A 120 -17.86 3.15 -4.67
CA SER A 120 -18.01 2.20 -3.56
C SER A 120 -17.59 0.81 -4.04
N ILE A 121 -16.66 0.19 -3.33
CA ILE A 121 -16.17 -1.16 -3.67
C ILE A 121 -17.37 -2.10 -3.67
N SER A 122 -17.70 -2.68 -4.82
CA SER A 122 -18.79 -3.65 -4.89
C SER A 122 -18.49 -4.83 -3.95
N LYS A 123 -19.52 -5.45 -3.37
CA LYS A 123 -19.39 -6.63 -2.50
C LYS A 123 -18.50 -7.71 -3.14
N ARG A 124 -18.68 -7.96 -4.43
CA ARG A 124 -17.87 -8.89 -5.23
C ARG A 124 -16.38 -8.53 -5.26
N ARG A 125 -16.06 -7.25 -5.30
CA ARG A 125 -14.68 -6.77 -5.34
C ARG A 125 -14.02 -6.88 -3.95
N LYS A 126 -14.76 -6.59 -2.88
CA LYS A 126 -14.35 -6.88 -1.50
C LYS A 126 -14.01 -8.36 -1.33
N GLU A 127 -14.90 -9.25 -1.74
CA GLU A 127 -14.68 -10.70 -1.67
C GLU A 127 -13.42 -11.14 -2.42
N ASN A 128 -13.16 -10.60 -3.62
CA ASN A 128 -11.96 -10.89 -4.39
C ASN A 128 -10.65 -10.39 -3.71
N TYR A 129 -10.71 -9.31 -2.94
CA TYR A 129 -9.55 -8.80 -2.20
C TYR A 129 -9.30 -9.57 -0.91
N PHE A 130 -10.35 -9.90 -0.16
CA PHE A 130 -10.23 -10.62 1.10
C PHE A 130 -10.04 -12.12 0.94
N TYR A 131 -10.62 -12.72 -0.10
CA TYR A 131 -10.63 -14.17 -0.34
C TYR A 131 -10.22 -14.53 -1.76
N PRO A 132 -8.96 -14.22 -2.18
CA PRO A 132 -8.51 -14.44 -3.56
C PRO A 132 -8.48 -15.91 -3.99
N SER A 133 -8.56 -16.86 -3.04
CA SER A 133 -8.54 -18.31 -3.30
C SER A 133 -9.92 -18.95 -3.43
N LYS A 134 -11.00 -18.24 -3.14
CA LYS A 134 -12.34 -18.75 -3.48
C LYS A 134 -12.57 -18.60 -4.98
N LYS A 135 -12.15 -19.60 -5.77
CA LYS A 135 -12.73 -19.84 -7.08
C LYS A 135 -14.22 -20.05 -6.86
N ILE A 136 -15.04 -19.13 -7.35
CA ILE A 136 -16.47 -19.36 -7.47
C ILE A 136 -16.58 -20.46 -8.53
N ASN A 137 -16.81 -21.70 -8.08
CA ASN A 137 -17.29 -22.74 -8.96
C ASN A 137 -18.76 -22.35 -9.25
N ASP A 138 -18.99 -21.81 -10.43
CA ASP A 138 -20.28 -21.79 -11.10
C ASP A 138 -20.47 -23.10 -11.85
#